data_a7a8b9dc8287784d0b365a4ff825114d
#
_entry.id   a7a8b9dc8287784d0b365a4ff825114d
#
_cell.length_a   1.000
_cell.length_b   1.000
_cell.length_c   1.000
_cell.angle_alpha   90.00
_cell.angle_beta   90.00
_cell.angle_gamma   90.00
#
_symmetry.space_group_name_H-M   'P 1'
#
loop_
_entity.id
_entity.type
_entity.pdbx_description
1 polymer ?
#
loop_
_entity_poly.entity_id
_entity_poly.type
_entity_poly.pdbx_seq_one_letter_code
_entity_poly.pdbx_strand_id
1 'polypeptide(L)'
;MSARNKTNNIIKNHLILCEGIDDKNFLIEYLNSKALKDNPNFSQDIQVIDFGGNSNLTQFLAASKRDDNFRNLKSLLIIRDAETNFQSAIQSIQKSLESNELPVPKSPFIWEAPKDETPKIGFLLFPTCDANPTNGTVEDLCFSILSNAKAPDLKQEIANFMDTLKAKHQFNFTHPFKTQLHTYFSIHNNYVSLKIGEAARLARLIGIMQSSRRSKSFS
;
A
#
# COMPACT_ATOMS: atom_id res chain seq x y z
N MET A 1 19.35 4.09 22.11
CA MET A 1 19.86 3.67 20.80
C MET A 1 19.34 4.63 19.76
N SER A 2 20.21 5.43 19.16
CA SER A 2 19.86 6.47 18.18
C SER A 2 19.25 5.82 16.94
N ALA A 3 18.01 6.17 16.61
CA ALA A 3 17.41 5.83 15.34
C ALA A 3 18.31 6.42 14.23
N ARG A 4 18.94 5.55 13.44
CA ARG A 4 19.66 5.98 12.25
C ARG A 4 18.66 6.72 11.37
N ASN A 5 18.85 8.04 11.24
CA ASN A 5 18.25 8.83 10.17
C ASN A 5 18.73 8.21 8.84
N LYS A 6 17.94 7.30 8.29
CA LYS A 6 18.05 6.95 6.89
C LYS A 6 17.57 8.18 6.13
N THR A 7 18.49 9.02 5.73
CA THR A 7 18.23 9.99 4.66
C THR A 7 17.95 9.14 3.41
N ASN A 8 16.66 8.93 3.15
CA ASN A 8 16.22 8.31 1.92
C ASN A 8 16.37 9.37 0.83
N ASN A 9 17.54 9.46 0.22
CA ASN A 9 17.80 10.41 -0.85
C ASN A 9 16.79 10.22 -1.97
N ILE A 10 16.14 11.29 -2.38
CA ILE A 10 15.26 11.32 -3.53
C ILE A 10 16.15 11.34 -4.77
N ILE A 11 16.01 10.35 -5.65
CA ILE A 11 16.85 10.18 -6.83
C ILE A 11 16.07 10.06 -8.14
N LYS A 12 14.71 10.11 -8.08
CA LYS A 12 13.84 9.99 -9.23
C LYS A 12 12.77 11.07 -9.23
N ASN A 13 12.18 11.33 -10.41
CA ASN A 13 11.21 12.41 -10.58
C ASN A 13 9.79 12.08 -10.05
N HIS A 14 9.48 10.80 -9.83
CA HIS A 14 8.21 10.35 -9.27
C HIS A 14 8.47 9.58 -7.98
N LEU A 15 7.83 10.02 -6.89
CA LEU A 15 8.00 9.42 -5.58
C LEU A 15 6.68 8.80 -5.10
N ILE A 16 6.73 7.55 -4.67
CA ILE A 16 5.67 6.89 -3.91
C ILE A 16 6.15 6.75 -2.47
N LEU A 17 5.40 7.32 -1.54
CA LEU A 17 5.57 7.09 -0.10
C LEU A 17 4.57 6.06 0.37
N CYS A 18 5.02 5.04 1.09
CA CYS A 18 4.17 4.04 1.70
C CYS A 18 4.48 3.87 3.19
N GLU A 19 3.56 3.25 3.92
CA GLU A 19 3.63 3.22 5.39
C GLU A 19 4.78 2.36 5.90
N GLY A 20 4.94 1.15 5.36
CA GLY A 20 5.87 0.16 5.86
C GLY A 20 6.73 -0.52 4.80
N ILE A 21 7.66 -1.33 5.30
CA ILE A 21 8.62 -2.06 4.45
C ILE A 21 7.91 -3.15 3.61
N ASP A 22 6.84 -3.76 4.14
CA ASP A 22 6.08 -4.78 3.42
C ASP A 22 5.29 -4.14 2.26
N ASP A 23 4.69 -2.97 2.47
CA ASP A 23 4.04 -2.17 1.41
C ASP A 23 5.03 -1.77 0.33
N LYS A 24 6.20 -1.28 0.75
CA LYS A 24 7.28 -0.91 -0.17
C LYS A 24 7.69 -2.07 -1.06
N ASN A 25 7.94 -3.23 -0.47
CA ASN A 25 8.34 -4.42 -1.22
C ASN A 25 7.22 -4.88 -2.17
N PHE A 26 5.96 -4.87 -1.71
CA PHE A 26 4.80 -5.15 -2.55
C PHE A 26 4.71 -4.19 -3.74
N LEU A 27 4.82 -2.89 -3.50
CA LEU A 27 4.75 -1.86 -4.53
C LEU A 27 5.91 -1.96 -5.54
N ILE A 28 7.15 -2.21 -5.07
CA ILE A 28 8.30 -2.42 -5.95
C ILE A 28 8.07 -3.60 -6.90
N GLU A 29 7.60 -4.74 -6.36
CA GLU A 29 7.33 -5.92 -7.19
C GLU A 29 6.15 -5.68 -8.15
N TYR A 30 5.11 -4.96 -7.72
CA TYR A 30 4.01 -4.57 -8.58
C TYR A 30 4.47 -3.68 -9.73
N LEU A 31 5.27 -2.65 -9.46
CA LEU A 31 5.85 -1.75 -10.46
C LEU A 31 6.78 -2.48 -11.42
N ASN A 32 7.45 -3.54 -10.95
CA ASN A 32 8.32 -4.39 -11.77
C ASN A 32 7.56 -5.47 -12.55
N SER A 33 6.26 -5.58 -12.38
CA SER A 33 5.46 -6.58 -13.08
C SER A 33 5.48 -6.39 -14.60
N LYS A 34 5.42 -7.52 -15.33
CA LYS A 34 5.41 -7.49 -16.79
C LYS A 34 4.26 -6.63 -17.34
N ALA A 35 3.08 -6.69 -16.72
CA ALA A 35 1.91 -5.93 -17.17
C ALA A 35 2.12 -4.41 -17.16
N LEU A 36 2.90 -3.89 -16.21
CA LEU A 36 3.24 -2.48 -16.17
C LEU A 36 4.42 -2.15 -17.08
N LYS A 37 5.43 -3.01 -17.12
CA LYS A 37 6.62 -2.80 -17.99
C LYS A 37 6.29 -2.81 -19.48
N ASP A 38 5.32 -3.62 -19.87
CA ASP A 38 4.85 -3.70 -21.26
C ASP A 38 3.90 -2.53 -21.64
N ASN A 39 3.50 -1.66 -20.66
CA ASN A 39 2.70 -0.48 -20.92
C ASN A 39 3.60 0.68 -21.36
N PRO A 40 3.47 1.19 -22.61
CA PRO A 40 4.33 2.26 -23.12
C PRO A 40 4.16 3.59 -22.38
N ASN A 41 3.04 3.79 -21.69
CA ASN A 41 2.77 4.98 -20.88
C ASN A 41 3.28 4.87 -19.44
N PHE A 42 3.88 3.73 -19.07
CA PHE A 42 4.37 3.53 -17.72
C PHE A 42 5.78 4.08 -17.56
N SER A 43 5.93 5.06 -16.67
CA SER A 43 7.26 5.59 -16.33
C SER A 43 8.00 4.62 -15.40
N GLN A 44 9.25 4.31 -15.74
CA GLN A 44 10.16 3.59 -14.85
C GLN A 44 10.92 4.52 -13.89
N ASP A 45 10.71 5.82 -13.99
CA ASP A 45 11.33 6.84 -13.15
C ASP A 45 10.56 7.06 -11.84
N ILE A 46 10.21 5.95 -11.19
CA ILE A 46 9.44 5.93 -9.93
C ILE A 46 10.31 5.36 -8.82
N GLN A 47 10.40 6.09 -7.71
CA GLN A 47 11.02 5.64 -6.47
C GLN A 47 9.96 5.32 -5.43
N VAL A 48 10.13 4.22 -4.68
CA VAL A 48 9.26 3.86 -3.55
C VAL A 48 10.07 3.95 -2.27
N ILE A 49 9.56 4.72 -1.32
CA ILE A 49 10.18 4.90 0.01
C ILE A 49 9.13 4.61 1.08
N ASP A 50 9.49 3.86 2.11
CA ASP A 50 8.67 3.71 3.31
C ASP A 50 9.00 4.82 4.32
N PHE A 51 7.95 5.39 4.96
CA PHE A 51 8.14 6.41 5.99
C PHE A 51 8.17 5.85 7.42
N GLY A 52 8.11 4.51 7.57
CA GLY A 52 8.41 3.83 8.83
C GLY A 52 7.28 3.85 9.86
N GLY A 53 6.03 3.85 9.41
CA GLY A 53 4.84 3.76 10.25
C GLY A 53 4.00 5.03 10.31
N ASN A 54 2.72 4.85 10.61
CA ASN A 54 1.66 5.84 10.51
C ASN A 54 1.99 7.21 11.13
N SER A 55 2.61 7.23 12.31
CA SER A 55 2.94 8.47 13.05
C SER A 55 4.06 9.31 12.40
N ASN A 56 4.80 8.75 11.46
CA ASN A 56 6.03 9.36 10.96
C ASN A 56 5.84 10.22 9.69
N LEU A 57 4.67 10.14 9.02
CA LEU A 57 4.45 10.82 7.74
C LEU A 57 4.75 12.33 7.81
N THR A 58 4.26 13.03 8.84
CA THR A 58 4.48 14.46 9.00
C THR A 58 5.96 14.81 9.09
N GLN A 59 6.70 14.07 9.92
CA GLN A 59 8.14 14.29 10.10
C GLN A 59 8.93 13.91 8.86
N PHE A 60 8.51 12.84 8.17
CA PHE A 60 9.13 12.40 6.94
C PHE A 60 8.99 13.45 5.84
N LEU A 61 7.79 14.04 5.67
CA LEU A 61 7.55 15.12 4.71
C LEU A 61 8.38 16.35 5.04
N ALA A 62 8.46 16.74 6.31
CA ALA A 62 9.28 17.86 6.77
C ALA A 62 10.78 17.64 6.47
N ALA A 63 11.27 16.42 6.63
CA ALA A 63 12.65 16.07 6.30
C ALA A 63 12.88 16.05 4.78
N SER A 64 11.92 15.50 4.02
CA SER A 64 12.01 15.40 2.55
C SER A 64 12.02 16.77 1.87
N LYS A 65 11.26 17.76 2.38
CA LYS A 65 11.26 19.14 1.87
C LYS A 65 12.64 19.83 1.94
N ARG A 66 13.56 19.33 2.77
CA ARG A 66 14.93 19.84 2.90
C ARG A 66 15.89 19.22 1.89
N ASP A 67 15.47 18.17 1.20
CA ASP A 67 16.22 17.55 0.11
C ASP A 67 16.05 18.42 -1.15
N ASP A 68 17.13 18.84 -1.77
CA ASP A 68 17.12 19.68 -2.98
C ASP A 68 16.35 18.98 -4.12
N ASN A 69 16.36 17.66 -4.16
CA ASN A 69 15.64 16.88 -5.15
C ASN A 69 14.12 16.85 -4.93
N PHE A 70 13.62 17.21 -3.74
CA PHE A 70 12.18 17.27 -3.49
C PHE A 70 11.48 18.28 -4.40
N ARG A 71 12.10 19.44 -4.64
CA ARG A 71 11.57 20.49 -5.53
C ARG A 71 11.54 20.05 -6.99
N ASN A 72 12.42 19.12 -7.35
CA ASN A 72 12.49 18.56 -8.71
C ASN A 72 11.50 17.43 -8.96
N LEU A 73 10.77 16.98 -7.94
CA LEU A 73 9.73 15.96 -8.10
C LEU A 73 8.62 16.47 -9.00
N LYS A 74 8.24 15.65 -9.99
CA LYS A 74 7.06 15.88 -10.81
C LYS A 74 5.79 15.45 -10.09
N SER A 75 5.87 14.36 -9.30
CA SER A 75 4.73 13.87 -8.53
C SER A 75 5.16 13.16 -7.24
N LEU A 76 4.30 13.30 -6.24
CA LEU A 76 4.36 12.59 -4.97
C LEU A 76 3.02 11.87 -4.75
N LEU A 77 3.06 10.55 -4.65
CA LEU A 77 1.91 9.72 -4.30
C LEU A 77 2.10 9.15 -2.90
N ILE A 78 1.13 9.37 -2.01
CA ILE A 78 1.11 8.77 -0.68
C ILE A 78 0.16 7.58 -0.71
N ILE A 79 0.62 6.40 -0.30
CA ILE A 79 -0.20 5.19 -0.18
C ILE A 79 -0.16 4.72 1.27
N ARG A 80 -1.33 4.53 1.87
CA ARG A 80 -1.48 4.07 3.24
C ARG A 80 -2.57 3.04 3.38
N ASP A 81 -2.52 2.32 4.49
CA ASP A 81 -3.63 1.50 4.94
C ASP A 81 -4.79 2.36 5.42
N ALA A 82 -6.03 1.99 5.04
CA ALA A 82 -7.25 2.59 5.57
C ALA A 82 -7.52 2.15 7.01
N GLU A 83 -6.92 1.05 7.43
CA GLU A 83 -7.09 0.45 8.75
C GLU A 83 -8.57 0.16 9.07
N THR A 84 -9.00 0.44 10.28
CA THR A 84 -10.39 0.29 10.73
C THR A 84 -11.27 1.50 10.42
N ASN A 85 -10.67 2.62 9.95
CA ASN A 85 -11.39 3.86 9.67
C ASN A 85 -10.70 4.67 8.56
N PHE A 86 -11.16 4.50 7.32
CA PHE A 86 -10.59 5.19 6.17
C PHE A 86 -10.72 6.73 6.25
N GLN A 87 -11.76 7.25 6.88
CA GLN A 87 -11.92 8.71 7.05
C GLN A 87 -10.81 9.28 7.93
N SER A 88 -10.48 8.59 9.02
CA SER A 88 -9.36 8.98 9.89
C SER A 88 -8.03 8.91 9.16
N ALA A 89 -7.83 7.93 8.28
CA ALA A 89 -6.63 7.82 7.45
C ALA A 89 -6.52 8.99 6.48
N ILE A 90 -7.62 9.37 5.79
CA ILE A 90 -7.68 10.55 4.92
C ILE A 90 -7.30 11.81 5.66
N GLN A 91 -7.96 12.08 6.79
CA GLN A 91 -7.71 13.27 7.61
C GLN A 91 -6.27 13.34 8.10
N SER A 92 -5.69 12.21 8.48
CA SER A 92 -4.30 12.12 8.90
C SER A 92 -3.32 12.47 7.78
N ILE A 93 -3.56 12.01 6.55
CA ILE A 93 -2.75 12.37 5.38
C ILE A 93 -2.88 13.88 5.10
N GLN A 94 -4.11 14.38 5.02
CA GLN A 94 -4.39 15.79 4.75
C GLN A 94 -3.72 16.69 5.79
N LYS A 95 -3.86 16.40 7.08
CA LYS A 95 -3.21 17.14 8.16
C LYS A 95 -1.67 17.10 8.04
N SER A 96 -1.10 15.97 7.64
CA SER A 96 0.36 15.87 7.43
C SER A 96 0.83 16.75 6.28
N LEU A 97 0.05 16.84 5.20
CA LEU A 97 0.34 17.72 4.07
C LEU A 97 0.17 19.20 4.44
N GLU A 98 -0.93 19.57 5.11
CA GLU A 98 -1.19 20.93 5.59
C GLU A 98 -0.06 21.42 6.52
N SER A 99 0.33 20.59 7.49
CA SER A 99 1.41 20.92 8.44
C SER A 99 2.76 21.16 7.76
N ASN A 100 2.91 20.69 6.53
CA ASN A 100 4.11 20.89 5.71
C ASN A 100 3.90 21.90 4.58
N GLU A 101 2.77 22.64 4.57
CA GLU A 101 2.46 23.63 3.51
C GLU A 101 2.54 23.02 2.10
N LEU A 102 2.08 21.78 1.97
CA LEU A 102 2.03 21.05 0.70
C LEU A 102 0.60 21.07 0.14
N PRO A 103 0.42 20.91 -1.18
CA PRO A 103 -0.91 20.74 -1.78
C PRO A 103 -1.70 19.61 -1.12
N VAL A 104 -2.98 19.84 -0.81
CA VAL A 104 -3.83 18.91 -0.07
C VAL A 104 -4.95 18.39 -0.96
N PRO A 105 -4.86 17.17 -1.50
CA PRO A 105 -5.92 16.56 -2.28
C PRO A 105 -7.20 16.40 -1.45
N LYS A 106 -8.36 16.70 -2.05
CA LYS A 106 -9.67 16.65 -1.37
C LYS A 106 -10.12 15.23 -1.05
N SER A 107 -9.72 14.26 -1.86
CA SER A 107 -10.10 12.86 -1.71
C SER A 107 -9.05 11.94 -2.33
N PRO A 108 -9.10 10.62 -2.02
CA PRO A 108 -8.27 9.65 -2.71
C PRO A 108 -8.46 9.72 -4.22
N PHE A 109 -7.43 9.35 -4.97
CA PHE A 109 -7.40 9.33 -6.43
C PHE A 109 -7.49 10.70 -7.12
N ILE A 110 -7.56 11.79 -6.35
CA ILE A 110 -7.49 13.16 -6.86
C ILE A 110 -6.06 13.68 -6.71
N TRP A 111 -5.58 14.33 -7.76
CA TRP A 111 -4.27 14.97 -7.75
C TRP A 111 -4.46 16.47 -7.59
N GLU A 112 -3.76 17.04 -6.61
CA GLU A 112 -3.69 18.49 -6.47
C GLU A 112 -2.42 19.01 -7.14
N ALA A 113 -2.60 19.96 -8.03
CA ALA A 113 -1.48 20.57 -8.72
C ALA A 113 -0.90 21.72 -7.86
N PRO A 114 0.43 21.87 -7.84
CA PRO A 114 1.06 22.98 -7.13
C PRO A 114 0.72 24.31 -7.77
N LYS A 115 0.71 25.34 -6.94
CA LYS A 115 0.71 26.74 -7.42
C LYS A 115 2.11 27.24 -7.76
N ASP A 116 3.13 26.58 -7.21
CA ASP A 116 4.56 26.93 -7.28
C ASP A 116 5.42 25.68 -7.56
N GLU A 117 6.70 25.69 -7.18
CA GLU A 117 7.71 24.65 -7.40
C GLU A 117 7.53 23.36 -6.55
N THR A 118 6.33 23.03 -6.13
CA THR A 118 6.06 21.79 -5.39
C THR A 118 5.59 20.67 -6.32
N PRO A 119 5.80 19.40 -5.96
CA PRO A 119 5.30 18.30 -6.77
C PRO A 119 3.76 18.27 -6.82
N LYS A 120 3.22 17.75 -7.92
CA LYS A 120 1.81 17.33 -7.97
C LYS A 120 1.60 16.22 -6.95
N ILE A 121 0.63 16.38 -6.04
CA ILE A 121 0.40 15.45 -4.92
C ILE A 121 -0.92 14.71 -5.08
N GLY A 122 -0.90 13.42 -4.79
CA GLY A 122 -2.07 12.56 -4.69
C GLY A 122 -1.92 11.57 -3.55
N PHE A 123 -3.01 10.92 -3.15
CA PHE A 123 -2.96 9.82 -2.23
C PHE A 123 -3.96 8.72 -2.57
N LEU A 124 -3.66 7.50 -2.12
CA LEU A 124 -4.50 6.31 -2.22
C LEU A 124 -4.55 5.60 -0.88
N LEU A 125 -5.60 4.82 -0.67
CA LEU A 125 -5.72 3.95 0.49
C LEU A 125 -5.86 2.48 0.06
N PHE A 126 -5.07 1.60 0.67
CA PHE A 126 -5.36 0.18 0.65
C PHE A 126 -6.64 -0.11 1.45
N PRO A 127 -7.44 -1.13 1.08
CA PRO A 127 -7.19 -2.13 0.04
C PRO A 127 -7.69 -1.73 -1.35
N THR A 128 -8.55 -0.72 -1.48
CA THR A 128 -9.28 -0.47 -2.73
C THR A 128 -8.46 0.28 -3.76
N CYS A 129 -7.60 1.21 -3.34
CA CYS A 129 -6.81 2.07 -4.23
C CYS A 129 -7.66 2.76 -5.31
N ASP A 130 -8.88 3.20 -4.96
CA ASP A 130 -9.79 3.92 -5.85
C ASP A 130 -10.44 5.13 -5.14
N ALA A 131 -11.37 5.79 -5.82
CA ALA A 131 -12.07 6.96 -5.31
C ALA A 131 -13.04 6.66 -4.15
N ASN A 132 -13.41 5.39 -3.96
CA ASN A 132 -14.34 4.92 -2.93
C ASN A 132 -13.60 3.99 -1.96
N PRO A 133 -12.81 4.53 -1.02
CA PRO A 133 -12.03 3.73 -0.11
C PRO A 133 -12.92 2.92 0.84
N THR A 134 -12.46 1.73 1.17
CA THR A 134 -13.02 0.89 2.23
C THR A 134 -11.99 0.72 3.34
N ASN A 135 -12.43 0.31 4.53
CA ASN A 135 -11.53 -0.07 5.60
C ASN A 135 -10.72 -1.31 5.22
N GLY A 136 -9.51 -1.42 5.74
CA GLY A 136 -8.61 -2.54 5.51
C GLY A 136 -7.18 -2.11 5.25
N THR A 137 -6.37 -3.07 4.81
CA THR A 137 -4.92 -2.95 4.65
C THR A 137 -4.46 -3.57 3.34
N VAL A 138 -3.17 -3.50 3.04
CA VAL A 138 -2.57 -4.21 1.90
C VAL A 138 -2.78 -5.72 1.99
N GLU A 139 -2.84 -6.27 3.21
CA GLU A 139 -3.15 -7.68 3.46
C GLU A 139 -4.54 -8.07 2.95
N ASP A 140 -5.55 -7.19 3.14
CA ASP A 140 -6.90 -7.42 2.59
C ASP A 140 -6.90 -7.44 1.07
N LEU A 141 -6.18 -6.51 0.45
CA LEU A 141 -6.02 -6.51 -0.99
C LEU A 141 -5.40 -7.83 -1.47
N CYS A 142 -4.27 -8.23 -0.88
CA CYS A 142 -3.58 -9.46 -1.22
C CYS A 142 -4.48 -10.68 -1.01
N PHE A 143 -5.17 -10.76 0.12
CA PHE A 143 -6.05 -11.87 0.45
C PHE A 143 -7.26 -11.93 -0.49
N SER A 144 -7.85 -10.79 -0.83
CA SER A 144 -8.96 -10.73 -1.80
C SER A 144 -8.53 -11.24 -3.18
N ILE A 145 -7.34 -10.85 -3.64
CA ILE A 145 -6.81 -11.29 -4.93
C ILE A 145 -6.58 -12.81 -4.94
N LEU A 146 -5.96 -13.34 -3.89
CA LEU A 146 -5.62 -14.76 -3.78
C LEU A 146 -6.86 -15.63 -3.66
N SER A 147 -7.82 -15.25 -2.81
CA SER A 147 -9.05 -16.01 -2.57
C SER A 147 -9.95 -16.04 -3.81
N ASN A 148 -10.13 -14.92 -4.48
CA ASN A 148 -10.95 -14.84 -5.69
C ASN A 148 -10.39 -15.68 -6.86
N ALA A 149 -9.08 -15.89 -6.89
CA ALA A 149 -8.42 -16.59 -7.99
C ALA A 149 -8.44 -18.12 -7.87
N LYS A 150 -8.49 -18.66 -6.64
CA LYS A 150 -8.27 -20.12 -6.42
C LYS A 150 -9.25 -20.79 -5.49
N ALA A 151 -9.85 -20.06 -4.55
CA ALA A 151 -10.75 -20.63 -3.57
C ALA A 151 -11.67 -19.52 -3.00
N PRO A 152 -12.77 -19.17 -3.65
CA PRO A 152 -13.60 -18.04 -3.26
C PRO A 152 -14.19 -18.20 -1.82
N ASP A 153 -14.43 -19.42 -1.38
CA ASP A 153 -14.99 -19.70 -0.06
C ASP A 153 -13.96 -19.67 1.07
N LEU A 154 -12.67 -19.81 0.75
CA LEU A 154 -11.60 -19.93 1.75
C LEU A 154 -11.46 -18.68 2.61
N LYS A 155 -11.77 -17.51 2.07
CA LYS A 155 -11.77 -16.26 2.84
C LYS A 155 -12.78 -16.32 3.98
N GLN A 156 -13.99 -16.80 3.70
CA GLN A 156 -15.05 -16.94 4.69
C GLN A 156 -14.73 -18.05 5.70
N GLU A 157 -14.14 -19.15 5.25
CA GLU A 157 -13.74 -20.25 6.13
C GLU A 157 -12.66 -19.81 7.14
N ILE A 158 -11.66 -19.04 6.69
CA ILE A 158 -10.64 -18.49 7.58
C ILE A 158 -11.26 -17.48 8.56
N ALA A 159 -12.17 -16.63 8.12
CA ALA A 159 -12.87 -15.70 9.00
C ALA A 159 -13.67 -16.47 10.08
N ASN A 160 -14.43 -17.47 9.70
CA ASN A 160 -15.21 -18.33 10.61
C ASN A 160 -14.29 -19.07 11.62
N PHE A 161 -13.15 -19.55 11.17
CA PHE A 161 -12.15 -20.18 12.04
C PHE A 161 -11.64 -19.19 13.09
N MET A 162 -11.27 -17.97 12.68
CA MET A 162 -10.82 -16.93 13.61
C MET A 162 -11.91 -16.53 14.61
N ASP A 163 -13.15 -16.39 14.16
CA ASP A 163 -14.29 -16.07 15.04
C ASP A 163 -14.53 -17.20 16.05
N THR A 164 -14.36 -18.45 15.63
CA THR A 164 -14.43 -19.61 16.53
C THR A 164 -13.34 -19.55 17.62
N LEU A 165 -12.10 -19.23 17.26
CA LEU A 165 -11.01 -19.09 18.23
C LEU A 165 -11.28 -17.94 19.20
N LYS A 166 -11.80 -16.81 18.71
CA LYS A 166 -12.20 -15.67 19.53
C LYS A 166 -13.26 -16.08 20.57
N ALA A 167 -14.30 -16.76 20.13
CA ALA A 167 -15.43 -17.16 20.98
C ALA A 167 -15.01 -18.20 22.05
N LYS A 168 -14.23 -19.21 21.64
CA LYS A 168 -13.88 -20.34 22.52
C LYS A 168 -12.70 -20.06 23.46
N HIS A 169 -11.73 -19.26 23.00
CA HIS A 169 -10.45 -19.11 23.67
C HIS A 169 -10.14 -17.66 24.05
N GLN A 170 -11.08 -16.72 23.82
CA GLN A 170 -10.94 -15.30 24.11
C GLN A 170 -9.70 -14.66 23.46
N PHE A 171 -9.26 -15.18 22.31
CA PHE A 171 -8.18 -14.56 21.54
C PHE A 171 -8.61 -13.17 21.06
N ASN A 172 -7.71 -12.19 21.23
CA ASN A 172 -7.86 -10.87 20.66
C ASN A 172 -6.82 -10.69 19.53
N PHE A 173 -7.31 -10.64 18.30
CA PHE A 173 -6.45 -10.40 17.14
C PHE A 173 -6.24 -8.90 16.97
N THR A 174 -5.07 -8.41 17.34
CA THR A 174 -4.72 -6.98 17.22
C THR A 174 -4.60 -6.53 15.75
N HIS A 175 -4.26 -7.47 14.86
CA HIS A 175 -4.14 -7.23 13.42
C HIS A 175 -4.93 -8.30 12.64
N PRO A 176 -6.27 -8.25 12.61
CA PRO A 176 -7.12 -9.31 12.05
C PRO A 176 -6.83 -9.60 10.58
N PHE A 177 -6.64 -8.58 9.76
CA PHE A 177 -6.35 -8.72 8.33
C PHE A 177 -5.03 -9.45 8.08
N LYS A 178 -3.98 -9.04 8.79
CA LYS A 178 -2.68 -9.69 8.74
C LYS A 178 -2.76 -11.15 9.21
N THR A 179 -3.50 -11.41 10.27
CA THR A 179 -3.72 -12.78 10.78
C THR A 179 -4.43 -13.64 9.73
N GLN A 180 -5.46 -13.13 9.06
CA GLN A 180 -6.17 -13.85 7.99
C GLN A 180 -5.23 -14.23 6.84
N LEU A 181 -4.43 -13.29 6.35
CA LEU A 181 -3.50 -13.55 5.27
C LEU A 181 -2.41 -14.55 5.66
N HIS A 182 -1.85 -14.45 6.87
CA HIS A 182 -0.87 -15.42 7.35
C HIS A 182 -1.47 -16.80 7.58
N THR A 183 -2.74 -16.89 8.04
CA THR A 183 -3.46 -18.16 8.11
C THR A 183 -3.60 -18.76 6.71
N TYR A 184 -3.97 -17.97 5.71
CA TYR A 184 -4.01 -18.41 4.32
C TYR A 184 -2.64 -18.93 3.85
N PHE A 185 -1.55 -18.22 4.13
CA PHE A 185 -0.21 -18.66 3.74
C PHE A 185 0.18 -19.97 4.44
N SER A 186 -0.20 -20.15 5.71
CA SER A 186 0.17 -21.32 6.51
C SER A 186 -0.47 -22.62 6.02
N ILE A 187 -1.63 -22.57 5.39
CA ILE A 187 -2.30 -23.75 4.81
C ILE A 187 -1.80 -24.11 3.40
N HIS A 188 -0.98 -23.25 2.81
CA HIS A 188 -0.43 -23.48 1.48
C HIS A 188 1.06 -23.81 1.55
N ASN A 189 1.45 -25.03 1.19
CA ASN A 189 2.83 -25.50 1.22
C ASN A 189 3.86 -24.58 0.55
N ASN A 190 3.41 -23.81 -0.45
CA ASN A 190 4.25 -22.89 -1.21
C ASN A 190 4.40 -21.50 -0.58
N TYR A 191 3.63 -21.18 0.47
CA TYR A 191 3.59 -19.82 1.07
C TYR A 191 3.86 -19.82 2.56
N VAL A 192 4.00 -20.98 3.18
CA VAL A 192 3.98 -21.19 4.64
C VAL A 192 4.93 -20.28 5.44
N SER A 193 6.02 -19.85 4.85
CA SER A 193 7.03 -19.00 5.52
C SER A 193 7.15 -17.59 4.90
N LEU A 194 6.27 -17.23 3.96
CA LEU A 194 6.41 -16.00 3.19
C LEU A 194 5.80 -14.79 3.91
N LYS A 195 6.49 -13.67 3.82
CA LYS A 195 5.93 -12.33 4.04
C LYS A 195 5.30 -11.82 2.75
N ILE A 196 4.46 -10.77 2.84
CA ILE A 196 3.77 -10.20 1.66
C ILE A 196 4.76 -9.79 0.58
N GLY A 197 5.83 -9.08 0.93
CA GLY A 197 6.85 -8.67 -0.03
C GLY A 197 7.56 -9.84 -0.69
N GLU A 198 7.80 -10.94 0.04
CA GLU A 198 8.39 -12.16 -0.51
C GLU A 198 7.41 -12.91 -1.42
N ALA A 199 6.13 -12.99 -1.03
CA ALA A 199 5.08 -13.59 -1.85
C ALA A 199 4.87 -12.81 -3.15
N ALA A 200 4.94 -11.49 -3.12
CA ALA A 200 4.89 -10.63 -4.30
C ALA A 200 6.10 -10.89 -5.22
N ARG A 201 7.31 -10.95 -4.65
CA ARG A 201 8.56 -11.18 -5.40
C ARG A 201 8.58 -12.52 -6.14
N LEU A 202 7.99 -13.56 -5.57
CA LEU A 202 7.87 -14.85 -6.25
C LEU A 202 6.88 -14.84 -7.42
N ALA A 203 6.43 -13.66 -7.87
CA ALA A 203 5.53 -13.41 -8.99
C ALA A 203 4.13 -14.09 -8.86
N ARG A 204 3.83 -14.68 -7.71
CA ARG A 204 2.61 -15.44 -7.49
C ARG A 204 1.41 -14.57 -7.19
N LEU A 205 1.58 -13.53 -6.39
CA LEU A 205 0.55 -12.52 -6.15
C LEU A 205 0.31 -11.68 -7.41
N ILE A 206 1.37 -11.23 -8.05
CA ILE A 206 1.31 -10.35 -9.22
C ILE A 206 0.78 -11.08 -10.45
N GLY A 207 1.16 -12.33 -10.66
CA GLY A 207 0.62 -13.16 -11.74
C GLY A 207 -0.90 -13.39 -11.62
N ILE A 208 -1.40 -13.53 -10.40
CA ILE A 208 -2.83 -13.66 -10.11
C ILE A 208 -3.56 -12.34 -10.34
N MET A 209 -2.98 -11.19 -9.95
CA MET A 209 -3.53 -9.86 -10.22
C MET A 209 -3.72 -9.60 -11.73
N GLN A 210 -2.81 -10.08 -12.55
CA GLN A 210 -2.89 -9.95 -14.02
C GLN A 210 -4.01 -10.79 -14.63
N SER A 211 -4.25 -11.99 -14.11
CA SER A 211 -5.29 -12.89 -14.61
C SER A 211 -6.71 -12.38 -14.26
N SER A 212 -6.90 -11.79 -13.08
CA SER A 212 -8.21 -11.27 -12.64
C SER A 212 -8.67 -10.02 -13.42
N ARG A 213 -7.74 -9.21 -13.97
CA ARG A 213 -8.10 -8.08 -14.83
C ARG A 213 -8.55 -8.51 -16.23
N ARG A 214 -7.99 -9.60 -16.76
CA ARG A 214 -8.41 -10.12 -18.09
C ARG A 214 -9.83 -10.70 -18.08
N SER A 215 -10.30 -11.24 -16.96
CA SER A 215 -11.66 -11.78 -16.87
C SER A 215 -12.75 -10.70 -16.77
N LYS A 216 -12.43 -9.47 -16.36
CA LYS A 216 -13.38 -8.33 -16.27
C LYS A 216 -13.48 -7.51 -17.57
N SER A 217 -12.61 -7.73 -18.54
CA SER A 217 -12.63 -7.01 -19.82
C SER A 217 -13.44 -7.72 -20.93
N PHE A 218 -14.11 -8.84 -20.61
CA PHE A 218 -14.91 -9.63 -21.56
C PHE A 218 -16.36 -9.88 -21.08
N SER A 219 -16.90 -9.02 -20.20
CA SER A 219 -18.31 -9.07 -19.83
C SER A 219 -18.99 -7.74 -20.04
#